data_4a710e934ed8714f61b1a76be3e24cec
#
_entry.id   4a710e934ed8714f61b1a76be3e24cec
#
_cell.length_a   1.000
_cell.length_b   1.000
_cell.length_c   1.000
_cell.angle_alpha   90.00
_cell.angle_beta   90.00
_cell.angle_gamma   90.00
#
_symmetry.space_group_name_H-M   'P 1'
#
loop_
_entity.id
_entity.type
_entity.pdbx_description
1 polymer ?
#
loop_
_entity_poly.entity_id
_entity_poly.type
_entity_poly.pdbx_seq_one_letter_code
_entity_poly.pdbx_strand_id
1 'polypeptide(L)'
;MKKNFILNVFEKASICRHFENEVFKRVSKKEITFPVYLSAGQEYAPATIAEIALKKRIKPLIFGQHRGHSIYLSFGGNIIKLIKELKGKKDGCTHGMGGSLSIHSTKINMYGHDGFMGSNACIGTGACFSSKKPTIIFIGDAALEEDYVLASLSWVSKKELPILFVVDDNNYAVLTKKAE
;
A
#
# COMPACT_ATOMS: atom_id res chain seq x y z
N MET A 1 -9.83 0.25 -26.45
CA MET A 1 -9.42 1.00 -25.24
C MET A 1 -9.74 0.29 -23.93
N LYS A 2 -10.95 -0.26 -23.72
CA LYS A 2 -11.32 -1.02 -22.49
C LYS A 2 -10.53 -2.33 -22.33
N LYS A 3 -10.32 -3.11 -23.40
CA LYS A 3 -9.65 -4.43 -23.35
C LYS A 3 -8.21 -4.32 -22.84
N ASN A 4 -7.43 -3.37 -23.34
CA ASN A 4 -6.04 -3.17 -22.89
C ASN A 4 -5.96 -2.73 -21.42
N PHE A 5 -6.92 -1.91 -20.95
CA PHE A 5 -6.95 -1.49 -19.55
C PHE A 5 -7.14 -2.70 -18.61
N ILE A 6 -8.12 -3.55 -18.91
CA ILE A 6 -8.39 -4.75 -18.10
C ILE A 6 -7.20 -5.70 -18.10
N LEU A 7 -6.58 -5.92 -19.26
CA LEU A 7 -5.39 -6.76 -19.36
C LEU A 7 -4.21 -6.21 -18.55
N ASN A 8 -3.97 -4.90 -18.60
CA ASN A 8 -2.91 -4.27 -17.80
C ASN A 8 -3.16 -4.39 -16.30
N VAL A 9 -4.41 -4.22 -15.86
CA VAL A 9 -4.79 -4.43 -14.45
C VAL A 9 -4.56 -5.89 -14.05
N PHE A 10 -5.02 -6.82 -14.88
CA PHE A 10 -4.84 -8.25 -14.64
C PHE A 10 -3.36 -8.64 -14.57
N GLU A 11 -2.54 -8.13 -15.47
CA GLU A 11 -1.09 -8.37 -15.48
C GLU A 11 -0.44 -7.88 -14.18
N LYS A 12 -0.72 -6.63 -13.77
CA LYS A 12 -0.21 -6.08 -12.51
C LYS A 12 -0.65 -6.90 -11.30
N ALA A 13 -1.93 -7.23 -11.21
CA ALA A 13 -2.46 -8.04 -10.11
C ALA A 13 -1.86 -9.45 -10.10
N SER A 14 -1.65 -10.07 -11.26
CA SER A 14 -1.02 -11.38 -11.39
C SER A 14 0.43 -11.36 -10.93
N ILE A 15 1.20 -10.33 -11.29
CA ILE A 15 2.58 -10.15 -10.81
C ILE A 15 2.59 -10.06 -9.28
N CYS A 16 1.69 -9.26 -8.70
CA CYS A 16 1.57 -9.16 -7.24
C CYS A 16 1.22 -10.52 -6.61
N ARG A 17 0.24 -11.25 -7.13
CA ARG A 17 -0.15 -12.56 -6.61
C ARG A 17 1.00 -13.57 -6.70
N HIS A 18 1.71 -13.64 -7.82
CA HIS A 18 2.86 -14.52 -7.95
C HIS A 18 3.97 -14.17 -6.96
N PHE A 19 4.21 -12.88 -6.75
CA PHE A 19 5.15 -12.41 -5.73
C PHE A 19 4.76 -12.89 -4.33
N GLU A 20 3.50 -12.69 -3.93
CA GLU A 20 3.00 -13.13 -2.62
C GLU A 20 3.10 -14.63 -2.41
N ASN A 21 2.75 -15.42 -3.43
CA ASN A 21 2.86 -16.87 -3.38
C ASN A 21 4.32 -17.32 -3.19
N GLU A 22 5.26 -16.65 -3.85
CA GLU A 22 6.68 -16.97 -3.73
C GLU A 22 7.23 -16.54 -2.37
N VAL A 23 6.82 -15.38 -1.86
CA VAL A 23 7.17 -14.92 -0.51
C VAL A 23 6.65 -15.91 0.55
N PHE A 24 5.40 -16.35 0.44
CA PHE A 24 4.82 -17.36 1.35
C PHE A 24 5.66 -18.64 1.39
N LYS A 25 6.05 -19.18 0.22
CA LYS A 25 6.92 -20.36 0.13
C LYS A 25 8.26 -20.17 0.82
N ARG A 26 8.85 -18.96 0.68
CA ARG A 26 10.16 -18.67 1.29
C ARG A 26 10.08 -18.47 2.79
N VAL A 27 9.00 -17.89 3.28
CA VAL A 27 8.72 -17.81 4.72
C VAL A 27 8.55 -19.23 5.30
N SER A 28 7.77 -20.09 4.63
CA SER A 28 7.56 -21.48 5.05
C SER A 28 8.86 -22.28 5.10
N LYS A 29 9.83 -21.97 4.22
CA LYS A 29 11.18 -22.57 4.20
C LYS A 29 12.17 -21.88 5.14
N LYS A 30 11.74 -20.88 5.90
CA LYS A 30 12.58 -20.06 6.79
C LYS A 30 13.72 -19.32 6.06
N GLU A 31 13.56 -19.06 4.76
CA GLU A 31 14.50 -18.23 3.98
C GLU A 31 14.26 -16.74 4.20
N ILE A 32 13.06 -16.38 4.65
CA ILE A 32 12.69 -15.05 5.15
C ILE A 32 12.25 -15.24 6.60
N THR A 33 12.96 -14.61 7.51
CA THR A 33 12.78 -14.77 8.97
C THR A 33 12.09 -13.58 9.63
N PHE A 34 11.94 -12.46 8.92
CA PHE A 34 11.19 -11.31 9.40
C PHE A 34 9.68 -11.54 9.31
N PRO A 35 8.89 -10.88 10.14
CA PRO A 35 7.44 -10.86 9.98
C PRO A 35 7.04 -10.35 8.59
N VAL A 36 6.15 -11.09 7.93
CA VAL A 36 5.67 -10.74 6.58
C VAL A 36 4.16 -10.56 6.61
N TYR A 37 3.70 -9.48 6.02
CA TYR A 37 2.30 -9.12 5.88
C TYR A 37 1.91 -9.20 4.41
N LEU A 38 1.35 -10.35 4.02
CA LEU A 38 0.95 -10.60 2.64
C LEU A 38 -0.28 -9.76 2.26
N SER A 39 -0.27 -9.22 1.05
CA SER A 39 -1.42 -8.56 0.42
C SER A 39 -2.21 -9.49 -0.50
N ALA A 40 -2.07 -10.80 -0.29
CA ALA A 40 -2.76 -11.82 -1.07
C ALA A 40 -4.28 -11.67 -0.93
N GLY A 41 -4.98 -11.51 -2.07
CA GLY A 41 -6.42 -11.23 -2.13
C GLY A 41 -6.77 -9.76 -2.32
N GLN A 42 -5.81 -8.85 -2.14
CA GLN A 42 -6.01 -7.40 -2.20
C GLN A 42 -5.32 -6.75 -3.43
N GLU A 43 -4.89 -7.52 -4.41
CA GLU A 43 -4.04 -7.05 -5.51
C GLU A 43 -4.77 -6.16 -6.53
N TYR A 44 -6.07 -6.41 -6.74
CA TYR A 44 -6.81 -5.73 -7.80
C TYR A 44 -7.07 -4.24 -7.53
N ALA A 45 -7.31 -3.86 -6.28
CA ALA A 45 -7.55 -2.47 -5.92
C ALA A 45 -6.31 -1.58 -6.23
N PRO A 46 -5.12 -1.86 -5.70
CA PRO A 46 -3.94 -1.06 -6.03
C PRO A 46 -3.54 -1.16 -7.51
N ALA A 47 -3.71 -2.32 -8.17
CA ALA A 47 -3.43 -2.49 -9.60
C ALA A 47 -4.33 -1.59 -10.46
N THR A 48 -5.63 -1.55 -10.13
CA THR A 48 -6.61 -0.72 -10.85
C THR A 48 -6.32 0.76 -10.67
N ILE A 49 -6.07 1.19 -9.44
CA ILE A 49 -5.79 2.60 -9.12
C ILE A 49 -4.49 3.05 -9.78
N ALA A 50 -3.46 2.22 -9.75
CA ALA A 50 -2.18 2.50 -10.41
C ALA A 50 -2.35 2.65 -11.94
N GLU A 51 -3.14 1.78 -12.57
CA GLU A 51 -3.41 1.86 -14.01
C GLU A 51 -4.22 3.12 -14.37
N ILE A 52 -5.18 3.52 -13.53
CA ILE A 52 -5.92 4.78 -13.70
C ILE A 52 -4.96 5.97 -13.56
N ALA A 53 -4.12 5.99 -12.55
CA ALA A 53 -3.16 7.07 -12.33
C ALA A 53 -2.19 7.20 -13.51
N LEU A 54 -1.67 6.08 -14.01
CA LEU A 54 -0.80 6.03 -15.19
C LEU A 54 -1.51 6.59 -16.43
N LYS A 55 -2.73 6.13 -16.69
CA LYS A 55 -3.53 6.57 -17.85
C LYS A 55 -3.87 8.05 -17.81
N LYS A 56 -4.13 8.56 -16.62
CA LYS A 56 -4.41 9.99 -16.40
C LYS A 56 -3.14 10.83 -16.26
N ARG A 57 -1.95 10.22 -16.30
CA ARG A 57 -0.63 10.88 -16.09
C ARG A 57 -0.54 11.59 -14.73
N ILE A 58 -1.22 11.04 -13.72
CA ILE A 58 -1.18 11.53 -12.34
C ILE A 58 -0.03 10.82 -11.62
N LYS A 59 0.78 11.58 -10.90
CA LYS A 59 1.85 11.08 -10.01
C LYS A 59 1.47 11.40 -8.56
N PRO A 60 0.63 10.60 -7.90
CA PRO A 60 0.17 10.88 -6.56
C PRO A 60 1.26 10.67 -5.52
N LEU A 61 1.08 11.25 -4.34
CA LEU A 61 1.71 10.74 -3.12
C LEU A 61 0.93 9.49 -2.68
N ILE A 62 1.65 8.46 -2.26
CA ILE A 62 1.05 7.16 -1.90
C ILE A 62 1.44 6.85 -0.47
N PHE A 63 0.45 6.69 0.40
CA PHE A 63 0.64 6.26 1.76
C PHE A 63 0.11 4.84 1.91
N GLY A 64 1.03 3.90 2.09
CA GLY A 64 0.73 2.47 2.15
C GLY A 64 0.40 2.04 3.57
N GLN A 65 -0.37 0.97 3.69
CA GLN A 65 -0.56 0.22 4.93
C GLN A 65 0.49 -0.89 5.07
N HIS A 66 0.43 -1.63 6.19
CA HIS A 66 1.35 -2.74 6.48
C HIS A 66 1.33 -3.88 5.45
N ARG A 67 0.24 -4.07 4.68
CA ARG A 67 0.13 -4.99 3.54
C ARG A 67 0.48 -4.27 2.23
N GLY A 68 1.69 -3.70 2.17
CA GLY A 68 2.11 -2.76 1.13
C GLY A 68 2.72 -3.37 -0.13
N HIS A 69 2.90 -4.70 -0.22
CA HIS A 69 3.59 -5.32 -1.36
C HIS A 69 2.91 -5.03 -2.70
N SER A 70 1.60 -5.29 -2.80
CA SER A 70 0.84 -5.06 -4.03
C SER A 70 0.71 -3.58 -4.35
N ILE A 71 0.66 -2.69 -3.36
CA ILE A 71 0.71 -1.24 -3.57
C ILE A 71 2.03 -0.87 -4.22
N TYR A 72 3.16 -1.26 -3.61
CA TYR A 72 4.50 -0.97 -4.10
C TYR A 72 4.71 -1.47 -5.53
N LEU A 73 4.38 -2.73 -5.80
CA LEU A 73 4.57 -3.34 -7.12
C LEU A 73 3.66 -2.73 -8.19
N SER A 74 2.40 -2.48 -7.87
CA SER A 74 1.42 -1.91 -8.82
C SER A 74 1.81 -0.51 -9.30
N PHE A 75 2.38 0.31 -8.42
CA PHE A 75 2.87 1.66 -8.77
C PHE A 75 4.28 1.70 -9.36
N GLY A 76 4.86 0.55 -9.71
CA GLY A 76 6.15 0.44 -10.41
C GLY A 76 7.34 0.31 -9.48
N GLY A 77 7.15 -0.13 -8.26
CA GLY A 77 8.23 -0.50 -7.35
C GLY A 77 9.10 -1.63 -7.90
N ASN A 78 10.38 -1.58 -7.63
CA ASN A 78 11.33 -2.57 -8.12
C ASN A 78 11.25 -3.87 -7.32
N ILE A 79 10.83 -4.96 -7.98
CA ILE A 79 10.63 -6.29 -7.37
C ILE A 79 11.90 -6.84 -6.72
N ILE A 80 13.07 -6.64 -7.35
CA ILE A 80 14.35 -7.11 -6.80
C ILE A 80 14.70 -6.38 -5.51
N LYS A 81 14.43 -5.07 -5.45
CA LYS A 81 14.64 -4.30 -4.22
C LYS A 81 13.69 -4.73 -3.11
N LEU A 82 12.45 -5.07 -3.44
CA LEU A 82 11.50 -5.60 -2.45
C LEU A 82 11.94 -6.96 -1.91
N ILE A 83 12.39 -7.88 -2.78
CA ILE A 83 12.95 -9.18 -2.35
C ILE A 83 14.16 -8.97 -1.42
N LYS A 84 15.05 -8.05 -1.76
CA LYS A 84 16.21 -7.74 -0.93
C LYS A 84 15.81 -7.14 0.42
N GLU A 85 14.77 -6.30 0.43
CA GLU A 85 14.20 -5.74 1.66
C GLU A 85 13.68 -6.83 2.60
N LEU A 86 12.88 -7.77 2.06
CA LEU A 86 12.34 -8.90 2.84
C LEU A 86 13.43 -9.85 3.36
N LYS A 87 14.64 -9.79 2.79
CA LYS A 87 15.83 -10.51 3.26
C LYS A 87 16.74 -9.67 4.15
N GLY A 88 16.32 -8.48 4.56
CA GLY A 88 17.10 -7.57 5.40
C GLY A 88 18.38 -7.06 4.74
N LYS A 89 18.43 -6.98 3.39
CA LYS A 89 19.62 -6.54 2.68
C LYS A 89 19.68 -5.02 2.57
N LYS A 90 20.89 -4.45 2.76
CA LYS A 90 21.15 -3.00 2.74
C LYS A 90 20.76 -2.33 1.40
N ASP A 91 20.74 -3.07 0.31
CA ASP A 91 20.34 -2.58 -1.01
C ASP A 91 18.84 -2.86 -1.34
N GLY A 92 18.03 -3.19 -0.33
CA GLY A 92 16.57 -3.21 -0.38
C GLY A 92 15.97 -1.82 -0.58
N CYS A 93 14.64 -1.75 -0.72
CA CYS A 93 13.94 -0.48 -0.96
C CYS A 93 13.97 0.47 0.24
N THR A 94 14.09 -0.06 1.45
CA THR A 94 14.20 0.67 2.73
C THR A 94 15.49 0.28 3.49
N HIS A 95 16.51 -0.06 2.74
CA HIS A 95 17.85 -0.43 3.27
C HIS A 95 17.84 -1.65 4.20
N GLY A 96 16.86 -2.54 4.07
CA GLY A 96 16.69 -3.75 4.89
C GLY A 96 16.14 -3.48 6.29
N MET A 97 15.67 -2.26 6.57
CA MET A 97 15.16 -1.85 7.88
C MET A 97 13.62 -1.86 7.97
N GLY A 98 12.94 -1.70 6.85
CA GLY A 98 11.48 -1.63 6.82
C GLY A 98 10.80 -3.00 6.75
N GLY A 99 11.47 -3.98 6.16
CA GLY A 99 10.94 -5.32 5.93
C GLY A 99 9.66 -5.30 5.11
N SER A 100 8.70 -6.15 5.49
CA SER A 100 7.37 -6.19 4.87
C SER A 100 6.45 -5.06 5.34
N LEU A 101 6.68 -4.57 6.55
CA LEU A 101 5.80 -3.63 7.23
C LEU A 101 5.90 -2.22 6.66
N SER A 102 7.12 -1.71 6.47
CA SER A 102 7.37 -0.30 6.18
C SER A 102 8.14 -0.12 4.86
N ILE A 103 7.41 -0.28 3.76
CA ILE A 103 7.98 -0.18 2.42
C ILE A 103 7.94 1.27 1.94
N HIS A 104 9.11 1.86 1.69
CA HIS A 104 9.24 3.21 1.16
C HIS A 104 9.93 3.21 -0.20
N SER A 105 9.53 4.14 -1.07
CA SER A 105 10.23 4.42 -2.31
C SER A 105 9.92 5.82 -2.83
N THR A 106 10.87 6.72 -2.69
CA THR A 106 10.75 8.09 -3.23
C THR A 106 10.61 8.11 -4.75
N LYS A 107 11.12 7.08 -5.46
CA LYS A 107 11.00 6.97 -6.93
C LYS A 107 9.57 6.86 -7.42
N ILE A 108 8.69 6.29 -6.61
CA ILE A 108 7.25 6.13 -6.91
C ILE A 108 6.38 6.97 -5.97
N ASN A 109 6.97 7.88 -5.20
CA ASN A 109 6.31 8.70 -4.18
C ASN A 109 5.52 7.86 -3.16
N MET A 110 6.01 6.66 -2.82
CA MET A 110 5.39 5.81 -1.81
C MET A 110 6.06 5.96 -0.46
N TYR A 111 5.24 6.23 0.53
CA TYR A 111 5.59 6.36 1.94
C TYR A 111 4.89 5.23 2.69
N GLY A 112 5.67 4.41 3.36
CA GLY A 112 5.18 3.21 3.99
C GLY A 112 4.58 3.45 5.36
N HIS A 113 4.13 2.35 5.95
CA HIS A 113 3.58 2.31 7.28
C HIS A 113 4.68 2.50 8.34
N ASP A 114 4.35 3.20 9.40
CA ASP A 114 5.28 3.50 10.51
C ASP A 114 5.13 2.55 11.73
N GLY A 115 4.19 1.61 11.65
CA GLY A 115 3.85 0.67 12.74
C GLY A 115 2.59 1.05 13.51
N PHE A 116 2.12 2.29 13.40
CA PHE A 116 0.93 2.77 14.09
C PHE A 116 -0.28 2.75 13.14
N MET A 117 -1.29 1.91 13.44
CA MET A 117 -2.42 1.69 12.55
C MET A 117 -3.20 2.99 12.31
N GLY A 118 -3.43 3.34 11.05
CA GLY A 118 -4.18 4.55 10.69
C GLY A 118 -3.37 5.86 10.66
N SER A 119 -2.14 5.91 11.20
CA SER A 119 -1.30 7.12 11.23
C SER A 119 -1.10 7.74 9.85
N ASN A 120 -1.06 6.92 8.81
CA ASN A 120 -0.92 7.37 7.43
C ASN A 120 -2.07 8.28 6.96
N ALA A 121 -3.23 8.22 7.59
CA ALA A 121 -4.33 9.17 7.32
C ALA A 121 -3.91 10.59 7.69
N CYS A 122 -3.36 10.78 8.89
CA CYS A 122 -2.90 12.09 9.35
C CYS A 122 -1.70 12.58 8.55
N ILE A 123 -0.69 11.72 8.38
CA ILE A 123 0.57 12.05 7.68
C ILE A 123 0.28 12.40 6.21
N GLY A 124 -0.50 11.56 5.53
CA GLY A 124 -0.88 11.78 4.13
C GLY A 124 -1.73 13.02 3.94
N THR A 125 -2.62 13.30 4.88
CA THR A 125 -3.43 14.53 4.90
C THR A 125 -2.55 15.77 5.02
N GLY A 126 -1.59 15.78 5.94
CA GLY A 126 -0.61 16.86 6.10
C GLY A 126 0.25 17.05 4.85
N ALA A 127 0.74 15.96 4.27
CA ALA A 127 1.53 15.99 3.04
C ALA A 127 0.74 16.55 1.85
N CYS A 128 -0.51 16.14 1.69
CA CYS A 128 -1.41 16.68 0.67
C CYS A 128 -1.68 18.17 0.89
N PHE A 129 -1.99 18.56 2.12
CA PHE A 129 -2.28 19.96 2.45
C PHE A 129 -1.11 20.89 2.10
N SER A 130 0.10 20.48 2.44
CA SER A 130 1.31 21.25 2.14
C SER A 130 1.65 21.27 0.64
N SER A 131 1.65 20.10 -0.01
CA SER A 131 2.12 19.96 -1.40
C SER A 131 1.05 20.27 -2.45
N LYS A 132 -0.23 20.23 -2.09
CA LYS A 132 -1.40 20.27 -3.00
C LYS A 132 -1.40 19.16 -4.06
N LYS A 133 -0.61 18.12 -3.88
CA LYS A 133 -0.55 17.00 -4.82
C LYS A 133 -1.69 16.01 -4.55
N PRO A 134 -2.26 15.40 -5.60
CA PRO A 134 -3.15 14.25 -5.43
C PRO A 134 -2.49 13.19 -4.55
N THR A 135 -3.23 12.69 -3.57
CA THR A 135 -2.71 11.76 -2.58
C THR A 135 -3.63 10.55 -2.48
N ILE A 136 -3.05 9.38 -2.34
CA ILE A 136 -3.78 8.12 -2.14
C ILE A 136 -3.32 7.53 -0.80
N ILE A 137 -4.27 7.22 0.05
CA ILE A 137 -4.02 6.66 1.37
C ILE A 137 -4.72 5.31 1.45
N PHE A 138 -3.95 4.25 1.61
CA PHE A 138 -4.46 2.90 1.84
C PHE A 138 -4.57 2.63 3.34
N ILE A 139 -5.70 2.12 3.78
CA ILE A 139 -6.03 1.91 5.18
C ILE A 139 -6.88 0.65 5.34
N GLY A 140 -6.74 -0.07 6.45
CA GLY A 140 -7.62 -1.18 6.78
C GLY A 140 -8.93 -0.70 7.44
N ASP A 141 -9.96 -1.54 7.39
CA ASP A 141 -11.28 -1.27 7.97
C ASP A 141 -11.23 -0.98 9.47
N ALA A 142 -10.49 -1.78 10.24
CA ALA A 142 -10.35 -1.53 11.68
C ALA A 142 -9.62 -0.21 11.98
N ALA A 143 -8.60 0.13 11.20
CA ALA A 143 -7.88 1.38 11.37
C ALA A 143 -8.70 2.60 10.94
N LEU A 144 -9.72 2.44 10.09
CA LEU A 144 -10.63 3.50 9.68
C LEU A 144 -11.44 4.04 10.87
N GLU A 145 -11.71 3.21 11.87
CA GLU A 145 -12.52 3.57 13.04
C GLU A 145 -11.74 4.31 14.13
N GLU A 146 -10.44 4.49 13.95
CA GLU A 146 -9.63 5.29 14.88
C GLU A 146 -10.03 6.76 14.82
N ASP A 147 -10.12 7.40 15.97
CA ASP A 147 -10.60 8.79 16.13
C ASP A 147 -9.78 9.80 15.31
N TYR A 148 -8.46 9.65 15.29
CA TYR A 148 -7.57 10.50 14.48
C TYR A 148 -7.74 10.30 12.97
N VAL A 149 -8.18 9.11 12.53
CA VAL A 149 -8.50 8.87 11.12
C VAL A 149 -9.82 9.56 10.77
N LEU A 150 -10.85 9.42 11.61
CA LEU A 150 -12.13 10.10 11.43
C LEU A 150 -11.95 11.62 11.42
N ALA A 151 -11.11 12.15 12.33
CA ALA A 151 -10.75 13.56 12.33
C ALA A 151 -10.07 14.00 11.02
N SER A 152 -9.16 13.17 10.49
CA SER A 152 -8.49 13.42 9.20
C SER A 152 -9.48 13.45 8.04
N LEU A 153 -10.42 12.51 7.97
CA LEU A 153 -11.48 12.45 6.95
C LEU A 153 -12.34 13.72 6.99
N SER A 154 -12.79 14.13 8.18
CA SER A 154 -13.57 15.33 8.37
C SER A 154 -12.81 16.58 7.91
N TRP A 155 -11.53 16.68 8.26
CA TRP A 155 -10.71 17.82 7.88
C TRP A 155 -10.42 17.87 6.38
N VAL A 156 -10.14 16.73 5.77
CA VAL A 156 -9.95 16.57 4.31
C VAL A 156 -11.18 17.04 3.56
N SER A 157 -12.37 16.62 4.00
CA SER A 157 -13.64 17.03 3.41
C SER A 157 -13.85 18.55 3.51
N LYS A 158 -13.64 19.10 4.71
CA LYS A 158 -13.79 20.55 4.93
C LYS A 158 -12.81 21.40 4.12
N LYS A 159 -11.61 20.88 3.84
CA LYS A 159 -10.55 21.58 3.08
C LYS A 159 -10.53 21.23 1.60
N GLU A 160 -11.45 20.38 1.16
CA GLU A 160 -11.55 19.91 -0.25
C GLU A 160 -10.19 19.42 -0.80
N LEU A 161 -9.46 18.64 0.00
CA LEU A 161 -8.14 18.15 -0.40
C LEU A 161 -8.29 17.02 -1.42
N PRO A 162 -7.40 16.96 -2.44
CA PRO A 162 -7.41 15.92 -3.46
C PRO A 162 -6.85 14.59 -2.93
N ILE A 163 -7.55 13.99 -1.96
CA ILE A 163 -7.18 12.72 -1.33
C ILE A 163 -8.19 11.64 -1.66
N LEU A 164 -7.68 10.46 -2.04
CA LEU A 164 -8.43 9.23 -2.17
C LEU A 164 -8.06 8.32 -1.00
N PHE A 165 -9.00 8.03 -0.11
CA PHE A 165 -8.87 6.96 0.86
C PHE A 165 -9.33 5.65 0.24
N VAL A 166 -8.50 4.63 0.33
CA VAL A 166 -8.76 3.27 -0.15
C VAL A 166 -8.83 2.36 1.06
N VAL A 167 -10.02 1.91 1.39
CA VAL A 167 -10.26 1.06 2.57
C VAL A 167 -10.27 -0.40 2.15
N ASP A 168 -9.37 -1.20 2.72
CA ASP A 168 -9.38 -2.65 2.61
C ASP A 168 -10.30 -3.21 3.69
N ASP A 169 -11.56 -3.42 3.35
CA ASP A 169 -12.55 -4.03 4.26
C ASP A 169 -12.50 -5.56 4.11
N ASN A 170 -11.73 -6.19 4.98
CA ASN A 170 -11.57 -7.64 5.02
C ASN A 170 -12.34 -8.30 6.16
N ASN A 171 -13.16 -7.53 6.89
CA ASN A 171 -13.93 -7.97 8.05
C ASN A 171 -13.11 -8.46 9.25
N TYR A 172 -11.83 -8.12 9.32
CA TYR A 172 -10.96 -8.56 10.41
C TYR A 172 -10.04 -7.45 10.92
N ALA A 173 -10.02 -7.29 12.25
CA ALA A 173 -8.98 -6.57 12.98
C ALA A 173 -8.01 -7.63 13.54
N VAL A 174 -6.87 -7.84 12.90
CA VAL A 174 -5.91 -8.91 13.19
C VAL A 174 -6.61 -10.29 13.10
N LEU A 175 -7.07 -10.84 14.20
CA LEU A 175 -7.77 -12.12 14.30
C LEU A 175 -9.22 -11.96 14.77
N THR A 176 -9.65 -10.75 15.10
CA THR A 176 -11.01 -10.47 15.56
C THR A 176 -11.89 -10.16 14.37
N LYS A 177 -12.94 -10.95 14.21
CA LYS A 177 -13.97 -10.71 13.19
C LYS A 177 -14.75 -9.43 13.52
N LYS A 178 -15.03 -8.61 12.52
CA LYS A 178 -15.89 -7.44 12.64
C LYS A 178 -17.27 -7.85 13.16
N ALA A 179 -17.82 -7.12 14.11
CA ALA A 179 -19.19 -7.30 14.55
C ALA A 179 -20.16 -7.00 13.41
N GLU A 180 -21.24 -7.78 13.32
CA GLU A 180 -22.32 -7.55 12.36
C GLU A 180 -23.25 -6.44 12.86
#